data_19d8aed37a58e6eb66ed718086a165e7
#
_entry.id   19d8aed37a58e6eb66ed718086a165e7
#
_cell.length_a   1.000
_cell.length_b   1.000
_cell.length_c   1.000
_cell.angle_alpha   90.00
_cell.angle_beta   90.00
_cell.angle_gamma   90.00
#
_symmetry.space_group_name_H-M   'P 1'
#
loop_
_entity.id
_entity.type
_entity.pdbx_description
1 polymer ?
#
loop_
_entity_poly.entity_id
_entity_poly.type
_entity_poly.pdbx_seq_one_letter_code
_entity_poly.pdbx_strand_id
1 'polypeptide(L)' 'MWDKLYNAAVKVQNSRKISPFIDAGGVAAAILTKQGNIYVGVCIDTACTLGMCAERNAIANMITNGESRIDKVVAVMR' A
#
# COMPACT_ATOMS: atom_id res chain seq x y z
N MET A 1 -2.05 11.69 -14.23
CA MET A 1 -2.59 11.14 -12.98
C MET A 1 -1.95 9.82 -12.57
N TRP A 2 -1.70 8.93 -13.53
CA TRP A 2 -0.98 7.68 -13.24
C TRP A 2 0.42 7.92 -12.69
N ASP A 3 1.14 8.91 -13.20
CA ASP A 3 2.50 9.20 -12.75
C ASP A 3 2.53 9.58 -11.28
N LYS A 4 1.59 10.40 -10.85
CA LYS A 4 1.48 10.82 -9.45
C LYS A 4 1.17 9.62 -8.55
N LEU A 5 0.27 8.76 -9.00
CA LEU A 5 -0.11 7.56 -8.26
C LEU A 5 1.05 6.57 -8.18
N TYR A 6 1.73 6.35 -9.29
CA TYR A 6 2.91 5.49 -9.35
C TYR A 6 4.00 6.01 -8.40
N ASN A 7 4.28 7.31 -8.43
CA ASN A 7 5.30 7.91 -7.58
C ASN A 7 4.94 7.80 -6.11
N ALA A 8 3.67 7.89 -5.76
CA ALA A 8 3.22 7.71 -4.39
C ALA A 8 3.53 6.29 -3.90
N ALA A 9 3.31 5.27 -4.74
CA ALA A 9 3.63 3.89 -4.39
C ALA A 9 5.15 3.68 -4.28
N VAL A 10 5.91 4.19 -5.24
CA VAL A 10 7.37 4.06 -5.23
C VAL A 10 7.97 4.71 -3.99
N LYS A 11 7.42 5.85 -3.59
CA LYS A 11 7.94 6.61 -2.45
C LYS A 11 7.90 5.81 -1.14
N VAL A 12 6.89 4.95 -0.97
CA VAL A 12 6.77 4.16 0.26
C VAL A 12 7.34 2.75 0.11
N GLN A 13 7.68 2.34 -1.11
CA GLN A 13 8.27 1.02 -1.33
C GLN A 13 9.69 1.00 -0.78
N ASN A 14 9.92 0.19 0.23
CA ASN A 14 11.22 0.07 0.88
C ASN A 14 11.26 -1.25 1.64
N SER A 15 11.83 -2.27 1.02
CA SER A 15 11.93 -3.59 1.62
C SER A 15 12.81 -3.49 2.88
N ARG A 16 12.25 -3.87 4.01
CA ARG A 16 12.94 -3.75 5.29
C ARG A 16 12.49 -4.81 6.28
N LYS A 17 13.39 -5.16 7.17
CA LYS A 17 13.09 -6.06 8.28
C LYS A 17 12.70 -5.21 9.49
N ILE A 18 11.46 -5.34 9.93
CA ILE A 18 10.96 -4.61 11.09
C ILE A 18 11.41 -5.29 12.38
N SER A 19 11.37 -6.62 12.39
CA SER A 19 11.77 -7.42 13.54
C SER A 19 12.21 -8.80 13.02
N PRO A 20 12.71 -9.71 13.87
CA PRO A 20 13.05 -11.07 13.42
C PRO A 20 11.89 -11.80 12.78
N PHE A 21 10.65 -11.38 13.04
CA PHE A 21 9.44 -12.05 12.57
C PHE A 21 8.64 -11.24 11.55
N ILE A 22 9.02 -9.99 11.27
CA ILE A 22 8.24 -9.09 10.42
C ILE A 22 9.13 -8.44 9.37
N ASP A 23 8.80 -8.67 8.11
CA ASP A 23 9.40 -7.95 6.97
C ASP A 23 8.31 -7.10 6.33
N ALA A 24 8.67 -5.97 5.77
CA ALA A 24 7.69 -5.07 5.15
C ALA A 24 8.30 -4.31 3.98
N GLY A 25 7.44 -3.79 3.11
CA GLY A 25 7.82 -2.79 2.13
C GLY A 25 8.34 -3.31 0.79
N GLY A 26 8.42 -4.63 0.59
CA GLY A 26 8.86 -5.16 -0.70
C GLY A 26 7.91 -4.86 -1.84
N VAL A 27 6.62 -4.78 -1.54
CA VAL A 27 5.56 -4.38 -2.47
C VAL A 27 4.86 -3.17 -1.88
N ALA A 28 4.54 -2.20 -2.70
CA ALA A 28 3.79 -1.03 -2.28
C ALA A 28 2.64 -0.80 -3.27
N ALA A 29 1.55 -0.28 -2.76
CA ALA A 29 0.38 0.05 -3.58
C ALA A 29 -0.07 1.46 -3.28
N ALA A 30 -0.67 2.10 -4.26
CA ALA A 30 -1.31 3.39 -4.10
C ALA A 30 -2.68 3.34 -4.75
N ILE A 31 -3.65 3.94 -4.08
CA ILE A 31 -5.04 4.01 -4.53
C ILE A 31 -5.41 5.47 -4.73
N LEU A 32 -5.96 5.78 -5.90
CA LEU A 32 -6.59 7.08 -6.14
C LEU A 32 -8.09 6.89 -5.98
N THR A 33 -8.71 7.68 -5.10
CA THR A 33 -10.14 7.59 -4.85
C THR A 33 -10.91 8.48 -5.82
N LYS A 34 -12.22 8.25 -5.90
CA LYS A 34 -13.12 9.08 -6.70
C LYS A 34 -13.14 10.54 -6.22
N GLN A 35 -12.78 10.77 -4.96
CA GLN A 35 -12.69 12.12 -4.41
C GLN A 35 -11.35 12.79 -4.70
N GLY A 36 -10.41 12.10 -5.35
CA GLY A 36 -9.12 12.66 -5.71
C GLY A 36 -8.03 12.50 -4.68
N ASN A 37 -8.24 11.71 -3.64
CA ASN A 37 -7.24 11.47 -2.61
C ASN A 37 -6.43 10.21 -2.91
N ILE A 38 -5.18 10.20 -2.46
CA ILE A 38 -4.28 9.07 -2.66
C ILE A 38 -3.97 8.44 -1.30
N TYR A 39 -4.16 7.12 -1.22
CA TYR A 39 -3.82 6.33 -0.04
C TYR A 39 -2.82 5.26 -0.43
N VAL A 40 -1.84 5.03 0.42
CA VAL A 40 -0.75 4.08 0.15
C VAL A 40 -0.70 3.00 1.21
N GLY A 41 -0.12 1.86 0.85
CA GLY A 41 0.12 0.78 1.76
C GLY A 41 1.30 -0.05 1.27
N VAL A 42 1.95 -0.75 2.20
CA VAL A 42 3.05 -1.66 1.87
C VAL A 42 2.69 -3.05 2.35
N CYS A 43 3.32 -4.07 1.76
CA CYS A 43 3.11 -5.43 2.22
C CYS A 43 3.76 -5.63 3.59
N ILE A 44 3.15 -6.51 4.38
CA ILE A 44 3.66 -6.90 5.69
C ILE A 44 3.71 -8.42 5.69
N ASP A 45 4.90 -8.98 5.88
CA ASP A 45 5.12 -10.41 5.93
C ASP A 45 5.51 -10.81 7.34
N THR A 46 4.81 -11.77 7.92
CA THR A 46 5.09 -12.24 9.26
C THR A 46 5.26 -13.75 9.27
N ALA A 47 5.99 -14.24 10.27
CA ALA A 47 6.20 -15.67 10.44
C ALA A 47 4.95 -16.39 10.96
N CYS A 48 3.93 -15.66 11.40
CA CYS A 48 2.75 -16.22 12.06
C CYS A 48 1.45 -15.94 11.29
N THR A 49 1.48 -15.84 10.00
CA THR A 49 0.31 -15.71 9.11
C THR A 49 -0.53 -14.44 9.27
N LEU A 50 -0.10 -13.48 10.06
CA LEU A 50 -0.79 -12.19 10.20
C LEU A 50 -0.27 -11.18 9.19
N GLY A 51 0.08 -11.64 7.99
CA GLY A 51 0.57 -10.79 6.92
C GLY A 51 -0.54 -10.01 6.24
N MET A 52 -0.17 -8.97 5.54
CA MET A 52 -1.11 -8.16 4.77
C MET A 52 -0.45 -7.76 3.44
N CYS A 53 -1.15 -7.95 2.33
CA CYS A 53 -0.64 -7.49 1.04
C CYS A 53 -0.76 -5.97 0.92
N ALA A 54 0.04 -5.39 0.04
CA ALA A 54 0.11 -3.93 -0.10
C ALA A 54 -1.24 -3.32 -0.49
N GLU A 55 -1.96 -3.96 -1.39
CA GLU A 55 -3.26 -3.45 -1.85
C GLU A 55 -4.28 -3.44 -0.71
N ARG A 56 -4.32 -4.51 0.10
CA ARG A 56 -5.21 -4.56 1.26
C ARG A 56 -4.88 -3.48 2.26
N ASN A 57 -3.61 -3.23 2.49
CA ASN A 57 -3.18 -2.19 3.41
C ASN A 57 -3.59 -0.82 2.91
N ALA A 58 -3.44 -0.54 1.62
CA ALA A 58 -3.88 0.71 1.02
C ALA A 58 -5.39 0.87 1.11
N ILE A 59 -6.15 -0.20 0.87
CA ILE A 59 -7.61 -0.20 1.00
C ILE A 59 -8.02 0.06 2.46
N ALA A 60 -7.35 -0.59 3.41
CA ALA A 60 -7.62 -0.38 4.82
C ALA A 60 -7.40 1.08 5.21
N ASN A 61 -6.32 1.67 4.69
CA ASN A 61 -6.02 3.08 4.93
C ASN A 61 -7.12 3.99 4.36
N MET A 62 -7.56 3.72 3.14
CA MET A 62 -8.65 4.45 2.49
C MET A 62 -9.93 4.38 3.33
N ILE A 63 -10.33 3.18 3.74
CA ILE A 63 -11.55 2.96 4.52
C ILE A 63 -11.45 3.64 5.88
N THR A 64 -10.29 3.55 6.52
CA THR A 64 -10.04 4.20 7.80
C THR A 64 -10.26 5.70 7.71
N ASN A 65 -9.97 6.29 6.56
CA ASN A 65 -10.15 7.71 6.31
C ASN A 65 -11.52 8.05 5.72
N GLY A 66 -12.46 7.12 5.73
CA GLY A 66 -13.85 7.39 5.40
C GLY A 66 -14.22 7.30 3.93
N GLU A 67 -13.32 6.79 3.09
CA GLU A 67 -13.60 6.66 1.66
C GLU A 67 -13.77 5.20 1.27
N SER A 68 -14.54 4.95 0.23
CA SER A 68 -14.84 3.59 -0.21
C SER A 68 -14.90 3.43 -1.73
N ARG A 69 -14.67 4.49 -2.50
CA ARG A 69 -14.75 4.44 -3.96
C ARG A 69 -13.39 4.61 -4.58
N ILE A 70 -12.94 3.58 -5.28
CA ILE A 70 -11.63 3.53 -5.93
C ILE A 70 -11.77 3.95 -7.38
N ASP A 71 -10.90 4.86 -7.83
CA ASP A 71 -10.76 5.22 -9.24
C ASP A 71 -9.63 4.43 -9.89
N LYS A 72 -8.45 4.41 -9.29
CA LYS A 72 -7.27 3.74 -9.83
C LYS A 72 -6.46 3.08 -8.74
N VAL A 73 -5.80 1.98 -9.08
CA VAL A 73 -4.88 1.28 -8.17
C VAL A 73 -3.58 0.99 -8.92
N VAL A 74 -2.46 1.22 -8.25
CA VAL A 74 -1.14 0.85 -8.76
C VAL A 74 -0.41 0.07 -7.69
N ALA A 75 0.27 -1.00 -8.09
CA ALA A 75 1.14 -1.75 -7.19
C ALA A 75 2.53 -1.83 -7.81
N VAL A 76 3.56 -1.65 -7.00
CA VAL A 76 4.95 -1.76 -7.42
C VAL A 76 5.67 -2.75 -6.53
N MET A 77 6.61 -3.50 -7.10
CA MET A 77 7.39 -4.48 -6.37
C MET A 77 8.82 -4.50 -6.88
N ARG A 78 9.70 -5.04 -6.08
CA ARG A 78 11.08 -5.27 -6.45
C ARG A 78 11.42 -6.72 -6.38
#